data_28f52d779d02792297b936b4100680c7
#
_entry.id   28f52d779d02792297b936b4100680c7
#
_cell.length_a   1.000
_cell.length_b   1.000
_cell.length_c   1.000
_cell.angle_alpha   90.00
_cell.angle_beta   90.00
_cell.angle_gamma   90.00
#
_symmetry.space_group_name_H-M   'P 1'
#
loop_
_entity.id
_entity.type
_entity.pdbx_description
1 polymer ?
#
loop_
_entity_poly.entity_id
_entity_poly.type
_entity_poly.pdbx_seq_one_letter_code
_entity_poly.pdbx_strand_id
1 'polypeptide(L)'
;MILIHGIYKLLLSFSIMTKPTQGTLKDRALTIARERGIARARDFDAGGVPRAYLRRLQDQGLLVRMGRGLYQIADAEWSESHSLAEASRTVPHGTICLLSALRFHELTTQLPHQVWMLIGHKKWAPKSPPVSLRIMRATGEALTAGVTFHTIEQVDVPITSPAKTVADCFKYRNQIGLDVAIEALRDCIRNRRATIDDLWHFAAIDRVQNVIRPYIEATL
;
A
#
# COMPACT_ATOMS: atom_id res chain seq x y z
N MET A 1 -68.47 2.54 -34.95
CA MET A 1 -68.36 2.52 -33.47
C MET A 1 -67.87 1.13 -33.09
N ILE A 2 -66.72 1.08 -32.44
CA ILE A 2 -66.17 -0.11 -31.75
C ILE A 2 -65.68 -1.21 -32.71
N LEU A 3 -64.46 -1.62 -32.84
CA LEU A 3 -63.39 -1.98 -31.95
C LEU A 3 -62.07 -2.10 -32.76
N ILE A 4 -61.12 -1.24 -32.55
CA ILE A 4 -59.73 -1.44 -32.97
C ILE A 4 -58.92 -1.53 -31.68
N HIS A 5 -58.81 -2.72 -31.13
CA HIS A 5 -57.90 -3.03 -30.02
C HIS A 5 -57.30 -4.42 -30.30
N GLY A 6 -56.01 -4.49 -30.51
CA GLY A 6 -55.37 -5.79 -30.34
C GLY A 6 -54.26 -6.23 -31.27
N ILE A 7 -53.46 -5.33 -31.90
CA ILE A 7 -52.27 -5.78 -32.66
C ILE A 7 -51.07 -4.92 -32.28
N TYR A 8 -50.81 -4.71 -30.98
CA TYR A 8 -49.58 -4.05 -30.50
C TYR A 8 -48.98 -4.83 -29.33
N LYS A 9 -48.73 -6.10 -29.55
CA LYS A 9 -48.01 -6.85 -28.50
C LYS A 9 -47.31 -8.11 -29.05
N LEU A 10 -46.48 -7.97 -30.07
CA LEU A 10 -45.51 -9.03 -30.41
C LEU A 10 -44.29 -8.49 -31.18
N LEU A 11 -43.74 -7.39 -30.72
CA LEU A 11 -42.33 -7.04 -30.98
C LEU A 11 -41.56 -7.12 -29.66
N LEU A 12 -41.59 -8.29 -29.08
CA LEU A 12 -40.72 -8.66 -28.00
C LEU A 12 -39.30 -8.79 -28.52
N SER A 13 -38.51 -7.77 -28.18
CA SER A 13 -37.16 -7.90 -27.62
C SER A 13 -36.50 -9.26 -27.89
N PHE A 14 -35.91 -9.39 -29.06
CA PHE A 14 -34.70 -10.18 -29.20
C PHE A 14 -33.58 -9.36 -28.53
N SER A 15 -33.54 -9.40 -27.20
CA SER A 15 -32.37 -9.04 -26.45
C SER A 15 -31.31 -10.07 -26.81
N ILE A 16 -30.50 -9.72 -27.79
CA ILE A 16 -29.26 -10.46 -28.07
C ILE A 16 -28.47 -10.36 -26.77
N MET A 17 -28.57 -11.41 -25.96
CA MET A 17 -27.59 -11.71 -24.92
C MET A 17 -26.27 -11.95 -25.65
N THR A 18 -25.56 -10.88 -25.97
CA THR A 18 -24.14 -10.95 -26.27
C THR A 18 -23.48 -11.52 -25.01
N LYS A 19 -23.13 -12.82 -25.07
CA LYS A 19 -22.16 -13.39 -24.12
C LYS A 19 -21.01 -12.40 -24.06
N PRO A 20 -20.55 -11.99 -22.85
CA PRO A 20 -19.36 -11.18 -22.75
C PRO A 20 -18.26 -11.93 -23.50
N THR A 21 -17.73 -11.32 -24.53
CA THR A 21 -16.61 -11.84 -25.31
C THR A 21 -15.50 -12.08 -24.33
N GLN A 22 -15.23 -13.34 -23.97
CA GLN A 22 -14.09 -13.66 -23.11
C GLN A 22 -12.86 -13.19 -23.89
N GLY A 23 -12.30 -12.06 -23.49
CA GLY A 23 -11.10 -11.50 -24.09
C GLY A 23 -10.01 -12.57 -24.17
N THR A 24 -9.06 -12.41 -25.08
CA THR A 24 -7.95 -13.35 -25.24
C THR A 24 -7.21 -13.52 -23.91
N LEU A 25 -6.43 -14.58 -23.75
CA LEU A 25 -5.54 -14.77 -22.57
C LEU A 25 -4.64 -13.55 -22.36
N LYS A 26 -4.23 -12.88 -23.44
CA LYS A 26 -3.45 -11.65 -23.42
C LYS A 26 -4.27 -10.52 -22.79
N ASP A 27 -5.47 -10.26 -23.26
CA ASP A 27 -6.33 -9.18 -22.76
C ASP A 27 -6.64 -9.38 -21.27
N ARG A 28 -6.94 -10.62 -20.89
CA ARG A 28 -7.18 -10.99 -19.49
C ARG A 28 -5.97 -10.74 -18.61
N ALA A 29 -4.78 -11.14 -19.06
CA ALA A 29 -3.54 -10.92 -18.33
C ALA A 29 -3.23 -9.42 -18.15
N LEU A 30 -3.38 -8.62 -19.21
CA LEU A 30 -3.14 -7.18 -19.15
C LEU A 30 -4.17 -6.47 -18.26
N THR A 31 -5.44 -6.90 -18.28
CA THR A 31 -6.48 -6.38 -17.37
C THR A 31 -6.12 -6.66 -15.92
N ILE A 32 -5.73 -7.90 -15.58
CA ILE A 32 -5.29 -8.24 -14.22
C ILE A 32 -4.11 -7.38 -13.80
N ALA A 33 -3.13 -7.19 -14.68
CA ALA A 33 -1.94 -6.39 -14.38
C ALA A 33 -2.30 -4.91 -14.13
N ARG A 34 -3.22 -4.33 -14.91
CA ARG A 34 -3.70 -2.94 -14.73
C ARG A 34 -4.49 -2.77 -13.43
N GLU A 35 -5.43 -3.68 -13.15
CA GLU A 35 -6.29 -3.61 -11.97
C GLU A 35 -5.52 -3.81 -10.66
N ARG A 36 -4.43 -4.58 -10.70
CA ARG A 36 -3.62 -4.89 -9.52
C ARG A 36 -2.40 -3.99 -9.34
N GLY A 37 -2.06 -3.16 -10.32
CA GLY A 37 -0.82 -2.40 -10.37
C GLY A 37 0.38 -3.35 -10.40
N ILE A 38 0.80 -3.84 -9.25
CA ILE A 38 1.79 -4.91 -9.12
C ILE A 38 1.06 -6.23 -8.82
N ALA A 39 0.90 -7.09 -9.82
CA ALA A 39 0.20 -8.36 -9.74
C ALA A 39 1.13 -9.51 -9.32
N ARG A 40 0.61 -10.44 -8.53
CA ARG A 40 1.31 -11.69 -8.18
C ARG A 40 0.99 -12.78 -9.19
N ALA A 41 1.90 -13.73 -9.36
CA ALA A 41 1.65 -14.91 -10.20
C ALA A 41 0.33 -15.62 -9.88
N ARG A 42 -0.05 -15.69 -8.60
CA ARG A 42 -1.33 -16.27 -8.16
C ARG A 42 -2.57 -15.49 -8.60
N ASP A 43 -2.43 -14.19 -8.81
CA ASP A 43 -3.55 -13.34 -9.28
C ASP A 43 -3.88 -13.70 -10.74
N PHE A 44 -2.86 -13.99 -11.54
CA PHE A 44 -3.01 -14.50 -12.90
C PHE A 44 -3.59 -15.92 -12.94
N ASP A 45 -3.08 -16.81 -12.05
CA ASP A 45 -3.62 -18.18 -11.91
C ASP A 45 -5.13 -18.13 -11.59
N ALA A 46 -5.52 -17.28 -10.61
CA ALA A 46 -6.92 -17.08 -10.23
C ALA A 46 -7.77 -16.52 -11.38
N GLY A 47 -7.20 -15.69 -12.25
CA GLY A 47 -7.83 -15.17 -13.46
C GLY A 47 -7.78 -16.12 -14.65
N GLY A 48 -7.32 -17.36 -14.48
CA GLY A 48 -7.25 -18.38 -15.53
C GLY A 48 -6.14 -18.14 -16.57
N VAL A 49 -5.08 -17.39 -16.19
CA VAL A 49 -3.89 -17.16 -17.03
C VAL A 49 -2.75 -18.05 -16.52
N PRO A 50 -2.33 -19.06 -17.31
CA PRO A 50 -1.25 -19.97 -16.92
C PRO A 50 0.08 -19.22 -16.74
N ARG A 51 0.89 -19.60 -15.71
CA ARG A 51 2.20 -18.99 -15.44
C ARG A 51 3.16 -19.04 -16.63
N ALA A 52 3.12 -20.12 -17.40
CA ALA A 52 3.93 -20.25 -18.61
C ALA A 52 3.65 -19.13 -19.63
N TYR A 53 2.40 -18.63 -19.66
CA TYR A 53 2.00 -17.54 -20.55
C TYR A 53 2.60 -16.19 -20.14
N LEU A 54 2.88 -16.00 -18.85
CA LEU A 54 3.49 -14.76 -18.34
C LEU A 54 4.87 -14.53 -18.94
N ARG A 55 5.66 -15.59 -19.13
CA ARG A 55 6.96 -15.49 -19.79
C ARG A 55 6.81 -15.00 -21.23
N ARG A 56 5.85 -15.51 -21.98
CA ARG A 56 5.58 -15.04 -23.35
C ARG A 56 5.24 -13.54 -23.38
N LEU A 57 4.46 -13.06 -22.41
CA LEU A 57 4.10 -11.65 -22.32
C LEU A 57 5.32 -10.77 -21.94
N GLN A 58 6.24 -11.30 -21.12
CA GLN A 58 7.52 -10.63 -20.85
C GLN A 58 8.39 -10.55 -22.11
N ASP A 59 8.54 -11.67 -22.84
CA ASP A 59 9.31 -11.72 -24.09
C ASP A 59 8.74 -10.77 -25.16
N GLN A 60 7.43 -10.48 -25.10
CA GLN A 60 6.73 -9.50 -25.94
C GLN A 60 6.84 -8.06 -25.42
N GLY A 61 7.50 -7.82 -24.29
CA GLY A 61 7.63 -6.49 -23.68
C GLY A 61 6.33 -5.92 -23.12
N LEU A 62 5.30 -6.75 -22.84
CA LEU A 62 4.01 -6.32 -22.33
C LEU A 62 3.92 -6.36 -20.80
N LEU A 63 4.71 -7.25 -20.17
CA LEU A 63 4.86 -7.34 -18.73
C LEU A 63 6.33 -7.24 -18.34
N VAL A 64 6.60 -6.56 -17.23
CA VAL A 64 7.89 -6.53 -16.57
C VAL A 64 7.82 -7.37 -15.30
N ARG A 65 8.83 -8.18 -15.06
CA ARG A 65 8.99 -8.92 -13.81
C ARG A 65 9.75 -8.07 -12.80
N MET A 66 9.05 -7.58 -11.78
CA MET A 66 9.62 -6.75 -10.70
C MET A 66 10.43 -7.58 -9.69
N GLY A 67 10.04 -8.84 -9.50
CA GLY A 67 10.72 -9.74 -8.57
C GLY A 67 10.18 -11.16 -8.67
N ARG A 68 10.49 -12.02 -7.70
CA ARG A 68 10.02 -13.40 -7.69
C ARG A 68 8.47 -13.46 -7.61
N GLY A 69 7.84 -13.75 -8.76
CA GLY A 69 6.38 -13.89 -8.86
C GLY A 69 5.62 -12.57 -8.76
N LEU A 70 6.27 -11.43 -8.99
CA LEU A 70 5.67 -10.10 -9.09
C LEU A 70 5.83 -9.58 -10.52
N TYR A 71 4.74 -9.06 -11.08
CA TYR A 71 4.66 -8.59 -12.46
C TYR A 71 3.90 -7.27 -12.51
N GLN A 72 4.33 -6.39 -13.40
CA GLN A 72 3.70 -5.12 -13.69
C GLN A 72 3.56 -4.95 -15.19
N ILE A 73 2.60 -4.15 -15.64
CA ILE A 73 2.50 -3.78 -17.04
C ILE A 73 3.71 -2.93 -17.45
N ALA A 74 4.23 -3.12 -18.66
CA ALA A 74 5.50 -2.50 -19.06
C ALA A 74 5.41 -0.97 -19.25
N ASP A 75 4.21 -0.46 -19.55
CA ASP A 75 3.91 0.96 -19.73
C ASP A 75 3.31 1.63 -18.48
N ALA A 76 3.48 1.01 -17.29
CA ALA A 76 3.02 1.62 -16.04
C ALA A 76 3.79 2.91 -15.72
N GLU A 77 3.05 3.95 -15.37
CA GLU A 77 3.62 5.17 -14.80
C GLU A 77 3.97 4.91 -13.32
N TRP A 78 5.18 5.28 -12.94
CA TRP A 78 5.66 5.12 -11.57
C TRP A 78 5.51 6.42 -10.80
N SER A 79 4.90 6.33 -9.64
CA SER A 79 4.84 7.43 -8.68
C SER A 79 6.11 7.49 -7.83
N GLU A 80 6.32 8.62 -7.13
CA GLU A 80 7.40 8.73 -6.13
C GLU A 80 7.27 7.67 -5.02
N SER A 81 6.06 7.15 -4.80
CA SER A 81 5.76 6.13 -3.79
C SER A 81 5.78 4.69 -4.33
N HIS A 82 6.26 4.48 -5.57
CA HIS A 82 6.32 3.15 -6.21
C HIS A 82 6.97 2.08 -5.31
N SER A 83 8.09 2.41 -4.66
CA SER A 83 8.79 1.49 -3.76
C SER A 83 7.95 1.02 -2.58
N LEU A 84 6.99 1.84 -2.11
CA LEU A 84 6.07 1.47 -1.02
C LEU A 84 5.04 0.42 -1.49
N ALA A 85 4.52 0.59 -2.72
CA ALA A 85 3.62 -0.39 -3.34
C ALA A 85 4.34 -1.73 -3.58
N GLU A 86 5.56 -1.70 -4.10
CA GLU A 86 6.38 -2.88 -4.32
C GLU A 86 6.72 -3.59 -2.99
N ALA A 87 7.07 -2.85 -1.95
CA ALA A 87 7.33 -3.37 -0.61
C ALA A 87 6.08 -4.07 -0.04
N SER A 88 4.90 -3.45 -0.15
CA SER A 88 3.64 -4.02 0.34
C SER A 88 3.23 -5.28 -0.43
N ARG A 89 3.49 -5.33 -1.72
CA ARG A 89 3.30 -6.56 -2.51
C ARG A 89 4.32 -7.63 -2.14
N THR A 90 5.55 -7.26 -1.80
CA THR A 90 6.59 -8.20 -1.39
C THR A 90 6.30 -8.80 0.00
N VAL A 91 5.86 -7.96 0.96
CA VAL A 91 5.57 -8.33 2.36
C VAL A 91 4.13 -7.95 2.72
N PRO A 92 3.11 -8.76 2.38
CA PRO A 92 1.70 -8.40 2.53
C PRO A 92 1.18 -8.24 3.95
N HIS A 93 1.95 -8.66 4.91
CA HIS A 93 1.66 -8.56 6.34
C HIS A 93 2.49 -7.46 7.04
N GLY A 94 3.19 -6.66 6.25
CA GLY A 94 4.00 -5.54 6.74
C GLY A 94 3.27 -4.22 6.58
N THR A 95 3.56 -3.28 7.46
CA THR A 95 3.05 -1.91 7.45
C THR A 95 4.22 -0.96 7.24
N ILE A 96 4.10 0.00 6.34
CA ILE A 96 5.10 1.07 6.15
C ILE A 96 5.14 1.92 7.41
N CYS A 97 6.35 2.20 7.92
CA CYS A 97 6.58 2.88 9.19
C CYS A 97 7.79 3.81 9.16
N LEU A 98 8.02 4.51 10.26
CA LEU A 98 9.20 5.33 10.53
C LEU A 98 9.56 6.25 9.34
N LEU A 99 10.82 6.30 8.90
CA LEU A 99 11.28 7.24 7.88
C LEU A 99 10.48 7.16 6.57
N SER A 100 10.03 5.98 6.16
CA SER A 100 9.21 5.83 4.96
C SER A 100 7.80 6.37 5.14
N ALA A 101 7.19 6.18 6.31
CA ALA A 101 5.90 6.78 6.65
C ALA A 101 6.04 8.30 6.86
N LEU A 102 7.12 8.78 7.51
CA LEU A 102 7.40 10.22 7.62
C LEU A 102 7.49 10.88 6.24
N ARG A 103 8.22 10.27 5.30
CA ARG A 103 8.33 10.79 3.93
C ARG A 103 6.98 10.82 3.22
N PHE A 104 6.20 9.75 3.35
CA PHE A 104 4.85 9.67 2.77
C PHE A 104 3.91 10.74 3.31
N HIS A 105 4.00 11.05 4.61
CA HIS A 105 3.19 12.08 5.28
C HIS A 105 3.79 13.49 5.18
N GLU A 106 4.91 13.67 4.48
CA GLU A 106 5.61 14.96 4.36
C GLU A 106 6.07 15.53 5.72
N LEU A 107 6.47 14.65 6.64
CA LEU A 107 6.95 14.97 7.98
C LEU A 107 8.47 14.87 8.11
N THR A 108 9.19 14.81 7.02
CA THR A 108 10.65 14.83 6.95
C THR A 108 11.14 15.21 5.57
N THR A 109 12.30 15.82 5.51
CA THR A 109 13.02 16.11 4.26
C THR A 109 13.96 14.97 3.86
N GLN A 110 14.14 13.96 4.71
CA GLN A 110 15.03 12.84 4.46
C GLN A 110 14.47 11.91 3.37
N LEU A 111 15.39 11.39 2.53
CA LEU A 111 15.10 10.38 1.51
C LEU A 111 15.69 9.04 1.95
N PRO A 112 14.89 8.15 2.57
CA PRO A 112 15.39 6.88 3.05
C PRO A 112 15.80 5.97 1.88
N HIS A 113 17.01 5.40 1.92
CA HIS A 113 17.52 4.45 0.92
C HIS A 113 16.84 3.09 0.96
N GLN A 114 16.08 2.81 2.00
CA GLN A 114 15.37 1.55 2.24
C GLN A 114 13.93 1.86 2.65
N VAL A 115 13.01 0.99 2.26
CA VAL A 115 11.63 1.07 2.76
C VAL A 115 11.57 0.48 4.16
N TRP A 116 11.20 1.32 5.13
CA TRP A 116 11.01 0.91 6.52
C TRP A 116 9.65 0.26 6.69
N MET A 117 9.64 -0.98 7.18
CA MET A 117 8.45 -1.80 7.27
C MET A 117 8.36 -2.52 8.61
N LEU A 118 7.23 -2.36 9.28
CA LEU A 118 6.90 -3.01 10.54
C LEU A 118 6.21 -4.36 10.27
N ILE A 119 6.69 -5.43 10.88
CA ILE A 119 6.07 -6.75 10.82
C ILE A 119 5.92 -7.36 12.21
N GLY A 120 5.03 -8.33 12.33
CA GLY A 120 4.87 -9.11 13.56
C GLY A 120 6.15 -9.90 13.90
N HIS A 121 6.44 -10.06 15.21
CA HIS A 121 7.70 -10.66 15.68
C HIS A 121 8.00 -12.04 15.06
N LYS A 122 6.98 -12.89 14.89
CA LYS A 122 7.10 -14.24 14.32
C LYS A 122 6.89 -14.30 12.80
N LYS A 123 6.65 -13.16 12.13
CA LYS A 123 6.38 -13.14 10.70
C LYS A 123 7.68 -13.21 9.89
N TRP A 124 7.59 -13.88 8.75
CA TRP A 124 8.69 -14.02 7.81
C TRP A 124 9.01 -12.71 7.11
N ALA A 125 10.29 -12.47 6.88
CA ALA A 125 10.80 -11.41 6.03
C ALA A 125 11.60 -12.00 4.85
N PRO A 126 11.48 -11.44 3.63
CA PRO A 126 12.20 -11.95 2.47
C PRO A 126 13.71 -11.75 2.63
N LYS A 127 14.50 -12.76 2.23
CA LYS A 127 15.97 -12.69 2.26
C LYS A 127 16.54 -11.80 1.17
N SER A 128 15.90 -11.78 0.00
CA SER A 128 16.33 -11.01 -1.17
C SER A 128 15.09 -10.36 -1.81
N PRO A 129 14.56 -9.28 -1.22
CA PRO A 129 13.44 -8.56 -1.78
C PRO A 129 13.89 -7.75 -3.02
N PRO A 130 12.99 -7.47 -3.97
CA PRO A 130 13.30 -6.65 -5.14
C PRO A 130 13.59 -5.19 -4.76
N VAL A 131 12.92 -4.69 -3.71
CA VAL A 131 13.15 -3.37 -3.12
C VAL A 131 13.91 -3.52 -1.79
N SER A 132 14.84 -2.62 -1.52
CA SER A 132 15.60 -2.64 -0.25
C SER A 132 14.68 -2.38 0.94
N LEU A 133 14.63 -3.31 1.91
CA LEU A 133 13.76 -3.24 3.08
C LEU A 133 14.55 -3.11 4.38
N ARG A 134 14.11 -2.22 5.26
CA ARG A 134 14.49 -2.16 6.68
C ARG A 134 13.33 -2.71 7.50
N ILE A 135 13.49 -3.92 8.02
CA ILE A 135 12.43 -4.58 8.79
C ILE A 135 12.51 -4.23 10.25
N MET A 136 11.41 -3.69 10.78
CA MET A 136 11.16 -3.46 12.19
C MET A 136 10.18 -4.52 12.71
N ARG A 137 10.24 -4.81 14.01
CA ARG A 137 9.39 -5.84 14.61
C ARG A 137 8.64 -5.30 15.81
N ALA A 138 7.32 -5.57 15.85
CA ALA A 138 6.49 -5.23 17.00
C ALA A 138 5.49 -6.35 17.30
N THR A 139 4.77 -6.20 18.42
CA THR A 139 3.71 -7.10 18.87
C THR A 139 2.57 -6.29 19.50
N GLY A 140 1.39 -6.92 19.59
CA GLY A 140 0.22 -6.30 20.23
C GLY A 140 -0.22 -5.01 19.53
N GLU A 141 -0.73 -4.07 20.30
CA GLU A 141 -1.22 -2.78 19.78
C GLU A 141 -0.15 -1.96 19.06
N ALA A 142 1.11 -2.03 19.49
CA ALA A 142 2.20 -1.35 18.80
C ALA A 142 2.38 -1.80 17.33
N LEU A 143 1.86 -3.00 16.97
CA LEU A 143 1.88 -3.50 15.59
C LEU A 143 0.63 -3.07 14.79
N THR A 144 -0.52 -2.97 15.43
CA THR A 144 -1.82 -2.88 14.74
C THR A 144 -2.51 -1.53 14.88
N ALA A 145 -2.20 -0.77 15.93
CA ALA A 145 -2.83 0.52 16.15
C ALA A 145 -2.32 1.59 15.17
N GLY A 146 -3.20 2.47 14.74
CA GLY A 146 -2.85 3.60 13.88
C GLY A 146 -2.40 3.22 12.49
N VAL A 147 -2.84 2.08 11.94
CA VAL A 147 -2.58 1.67 10.56
C VAL A 147 -3.71 2.17 9.66
N THR A 148 -3.35 2.91 8.62
CA THR A 148 -4.27 3.39 7.58
C THR A 148 -3.89 2.79 6.23
N PHE A 149 -4.88 2.58 5.35
CA PHE A 149 -4.64 2.03 4.02
C PHE A 149 -4.69 3.16 2.99
N HIS A 150 -3.70 3.18 2.11
CA HIS A 150 -3.59 4.14 1.02
C HIS A 150 -3.42 3.39 -0.30
N THR A 151 -4.19 3.76 -1.31
CA THR A 151 -4.05 3.15 -2.64
C THR A 151 -2.94 3.84 -3.42
N ILE A 152 -1.83 3.13 -3.66
CA ILE A 152 -0.69 3.57 -4.45
C ILE A 152 -0.58 2.64 -5.65
N GLU A 153 -0.70 3.16 -6.87
CA GLU A 153 -0.61 2.37 -8.11
C GLU A 153 -1.49 1.10 -8.09
N GLN A 154 -2.75 1.23 -7.67
CA GLN A 154 -3.72 0.14 -7.50
C GLN A 154 -3.32 -0.91 -6.44
N VAL A 155 -2.38 -0.57 -5.55
CA VAL A 155 -1.97 -1.40 -4.42
C VAL A 155 -2.44 -0.77 -3.12
N ASP A 156 -3.16 -1.52 -2.29
CA ASP A 156 -3.49 -1.09 -0.93
C ASP A 156 -2.25 -1.24 -0.05
N VAL A 157 -1.70 -0.11 0.34
CA VAL A 157 -0.47 0.01 1.13
C VAL A 157 -0.84 0.40 2.56
N PRO A 158 -0.65 -0.47 3.56
CA PRO A 158 -0.81 -0.11 4.95
C PRO A 158 0.36 0.76 5.41
N ILE A 159 0.04 1.93 5.98
CA ILE A 159 1.02 2.92 6.46
C ILE A 159 0.61 3.34 7.87
N THR A 160 1.54 3.53 8.79
CA THR A 160 1.25 4.10 10.10
C THR A 160 0.78 5.55 9.96
N SER A 161 -0.26 5.94 10.70
CA SER A 161 -0.81 7.31 10.72
C SER A 161 0.24 8.32 11.18
N PRO A 162 0.10 9.62 10.90
CA PRO A 162 1.06 10.64 11.32
C PRO A 162 1.40 10.58 12.81
N ALA A 163 0.39 10.54 13.70
CA ALA A 163 0.61 10.49 15.14
C ALA A 163 1.31 9.19 15.58
N LYS A 164 0.89 8.04 15.02
CA LYS A 164 1.55 6.75 15.30
C LYS A 164 2.99 6.76 14.81
N THR A 165 3.24 7.31 13.61
CA THR A 165 4.59 7.40 13.04
C THR A 165 5.51 8.24 13.93
N VAL A 166 5.02 9.38 14.42
CA VAL A 166 5.78 10.23 15.37
C VAL A 166 6.09 9.46 16.66
N ALA A 167 5.11 8.79 17.28
CA ALA A 167 5.34 8.00 18.48
C ALA A 167 6.37 6.87 18.26
N ASP A 168 6.26 6.16 17.13
CA ASP A 168 7.25 5.16 16.71
C ASP A 168 8.65 5.76 16.57
N CYS A 169 8.79 6.99 16.05
CA CYS A 169 10.07 7.66 15.93
C CYS A 169 10.72 7.91 17.30
N PHE A 170 9.94 8.31 18.30
CA PHE A 170 10.46 8.42 19.68
C PHE A 170 10.83 7.06 20.29
N LYS A 171 10.08 6.00 19.98
CA LYS A 171 10.39 4.64 20.41
C LYS A 171 11.71 4.13 19.80
N TYR A 172 11.90 4.39 18.52
CA TYR A 172 13.07 3.93 17.77
C TYR A 172 14.14 5.02 17.58
N ARG A 173 14.12 6.09 18.39
CA ARG A 173 15.04 7.24 18.31
C ARG A 173 16.53 6.89 18.29
N ASN A 174 16.92 5.79 18.93
CA ASN A 174 18.32 5.31 18.90
C ASN A 174 18.72 4.72 17.54
N GLN A 175 17.77 4.43 16.64
CA GLN A 175 18.02 3.88 15.31
C GLN A 175 17.89 4.92 14.21
N ILE A 176 17.01 5.91 14.40
CA ILE A 176 16.72 6.93 13.39
C ILE A 176 17.26 8.31 13.72
N GLY A 177 17.67 8.54 14.96
CA GLY A 177 18.05 9.86 15.49
C GLY A 177 16.90 10.51 16.30
N LEU A 178 17.23 11.10 17.43
CA LEU A 178 16.25 11.86 18.23
C LEU A 178 15.86 13.17 17.54
N ASP A 179 16.77 13.78 16.84
CA ASP A 179 16.57 14.98 16.01
C ASP A 179 15.49 14.78 14.95
N VAL A 180 15.49 13.64 14.28
CA VAL A 180 14.43 13.24 13.30
C VAL A 180 13.07 13.12 14.00
N ALA A 181 13.02 12.50 15.18
CA ALA A 181 11.77 12.36 15.92
C ALA A 181 11.21 13.73 16.37
N ILE A 182 12.09 14.66 16.79
CA ILE A 182 11.70 16.02 17.18
C ILE A 182 11.23 16.83 15.97
N GLU A 183 11.94 16.76 14.84
CA GLU A 183 11.53 17.39 13.58
C GLU A 183 10.14 16.92 13.17
N ALA A 184 9.94 15.60 13.12
CA ALA A 184 8.66 14.99 12.77
C ALA A 184 7.51 15.43 13.70
N LEU A 185 7.75 15.52 15.00
CA LEU A 185 6.77 16.01 15.98
C LEU A 185 6.38 17.47 15.70
N ARG A 186 7.36 18.35 15.52
CA ARG A 186 7.15 19.77 15.23
C ARG A 186 6.36 19.96 13.93
N ASP A 187 6.73 19.25 12.87
CA ASP A 187 6.04 19.31 11.58
C ASP A 187 4.63 18.74 11.67
N CYS A 188 4.44 17.65 12.43
CA CYS A 188 3.13 17.06 12.64
C CYS A 188 2.16 18.05 13.33
N ILE A 189 2.62 18.74 14.39
CA ILE A 189 1.81 19.74 15.10
C ILE A 189 1.58 20.98 14.23
N ARG A 190 2.64 21.55 13.65
CA ARG A 190 2.59 22.77 12.82
C ARG A 190 1.67 22.61 11.62
N ASN A 191 1.73 21.46 10.96
CA ASN A 191 0.92 21.17 9.77
C ASN A 191 -0.44 20.53 10.12
N ARG A 192 -0.79 20.45 11.40
CA ARG A 192 -2.07 19.89 11.90
C ARG A 192 -2.35 18.48 11.35
N ARG A 193 -1.31 17.64 11.22
CA ARG A 193 -1.43 16.26 10.72
C ARG A 193 -1.98 15.30 11.77
N ALA A 194 -1.96 15.68 13.05
CA ALA A 194 -2.55 14.95 14.16
C ALA A 194 -2.86 15.92 15.32
N THR A 195 -3.76 15.50 16.22
CA THR A 195 -4.04 16.21 17.47
C THR A 195 -3.01 15.84 18.55
N ILE A 196 -2.93 16.68 19.60
CA ILE A 196 -2.11 16.38 20.77
C ILE A 196 -2.61 15.12 21.48
N ASP A 197 -3.92 14.91 21.53
CA ASP A 197 -4.52 13.72 22.12
C ASP A 197 -4.15 12.45 21.35
N ASP A 198 -4.10 12.50 20.00
CA ASP A 198 -3.63 11.39 19.19
C ASP A 198 -2.16 11.05 19.50
N LEU A 199 -1.31 12.08 19.63
CA LEU A 199 0.11 11.90 19.97
C LEU A 199 0.26 11.23 21.34
N TRP A 200 -0.50 11.67 22.36
CA TRP A 200 -0.51 11.05 23.68
C TRP A 200 -1.01 9.62 23.65
N HIS A 201 -2.06 9.35 22.89
CA HIS A 201 -2.63 8.02 22.73
C HIS A 201 -1.58 7.03 22.20
N PHE A 202 -0.92 7.36 21.07
CA PHE A 202 0.10 6.48 20.50
C PHE A 202 1.39 6.43 21.32
N ALA A 203 1.77 7.53 22.01
CA ALA A 203 2.86 7.51 22.96
C ALA A 203 2.63 6.55 24.13
N ALA A 204 1.37 6.39 24.58
CA ALA A 204 0.99 5.40 25.58
C ALA A 204 1.16 3.97 25.08
N ILE A 205 0.66 3.67 23.88
CA ILE A 205 0.79 2.36 23.21
C ILE A 205 2.27 1.98 23.06
N ASP A 206 3.11 2.93 22.66
CA ASP A 206 4.54 2.72 22.45
C ASP A 206 5.37 2.84 23.73
N ARG A 207 4.75 3.21 24.86
CA ARG A 207 5.40 3.41 26.19
C ARG A 207 6.51 4.47 26.16
N VAL A 208 6.27 5.53 25.41
CA VAL A 208 7.23 6.65 25.25
C VAL A 208 6.71 7.98 25.79
N GLN A 209 5.62 7.99 26.56
CA GLN A 209 5.00 9.20 27.09
C GLN A 209 5.99 10.10 27.83
N ASN A 210 6.82 9.54 28.71
CA ASN A 210 7.82 10.31 29.46
C ASN A 210 8.95 10.84 28.55
N VAL A 211 9.20 10.18 27.43
CA VAL A 211 10.24 10.58 26.46
C VAL A 211 9.75 11.73 25.59
N ILE A 212 8.51 11.65 25.06
CA ILE A 212 7.97 12.64 24.14
C ILE A 212 7.48 13.91 24.87
N ARG A 213 7.06 13.81 26.13
CA ARG A 213 6.48 14.89 26.95
C ARG A 213 7.22 16.22 26.82
N PRO A 214 8.51 16.34 27.13
CA PRO A 214 9.21 17.63 27.12
C PRO A 214 9.22 18.29 25.73
N TYR A 215 9.14 17.49 24.68
CA TYR A 215 9.12 17.99 23.30
C TYR A 215 7.74 18.47 22.87
N ILE A 216 6.66 17.82 23.33
CA ILE A 216 5.29 18.31 23.12
C ILE A 216 5.12 19.64 23.87
N GLU A 217 5.50 19.71 25.15
CA GLU A 217 5.39 20.91 25.98
C GLU A 217 6.20 22.10 25.42
N ALA A 218 7.35 21.82 24.80
CA ALA A 218 8.19 22.85 24.17
C ALA A 218 7.67 23.31 22.79
N THR A 219 6.68 22.63 22.21
CA THR A 219 6.15 22.93 20.86
C THR A 219 4.81 23.66 20.94
N LEU A 220 4.13 23.61 22.08
CA LEU A 220 2.86 24.32 22.36
C LEU A 220 3.10 25.78 22.71
#